data_962391bf7f5aa328826345f38925075c
#
_entry.id   962391bf7f5aa328826345f38925075c
#
_cell.length_a   1.000
_cell.length_b   1.000
_cell.length_c   1.000
_cell.angle_alpha   90.00
_cell.angle_beta   90.00
_cell.angle_gamma   90.00
#
_symmetry.space_group_name_H-M   'P 1'
#
loop_
_entity.id
_entity.type
_entity.pdbx_description
1 polymer ?
#
loop_
_entity_poly.entity_id
_entity_poly.type
_entity_poly.pdbx_seq_one_letter_code
_entity_poly.pdbx_strand_id
1 'polypeptide(L)'
;RGQATALIEVAKARDEYFRETGVYVPVCSDGGTVYDHHITLALAMGADFIMLGRYFARFDEAPNNKVVVNGQHMKEYWGEGSSRARNWQRYDLGGSKKGMTFEEGVDSYVPYAGPLKDNVDLTLSKVRSTMCNCGALTIPELQDKAKLTVISSTSIVEGGAHDVLLKDKTPFVSNTR
;
A
#
# COMPACT_ATOMS: atom_id res chain seq x y z
N ARG A 1 -13.78 5.67 8.95
CA ARG A 1 -13.98 5.65 7.49
C ARG A 1 -13.01 4.68 6.84
N GLY A 2 -13.40 4.08 5.72
CA GLY A 2 -12.48 3.32 4.88
C GLY A 2 -11.49 4.26 4.17
N GLN A 3 -10.26 3.77 3.94
CA GLN A 3 -9.18 4.55 3.31
C GLN A 3 -9.58 5.12 1.94
N ALA A 4 -10.26 4.33 1.11
CA ALA A 4 -10.72 4.77 -0.21
C ALA A 4 -11.66 5.99 -0.13
N THR A 5 -12.65 5.96 0.77
CA THR A 5 -13.57 7.09 0.98
C THR A 5 -12.83 8.35 1.46
N ALA A 6 -11.92 8.18 2.43
CA ALA A 6 -11.13 9.29 2.96
C ALA A 6 -10.27 9.93 1.85
N LEU A 7 -9.62 9.11 1.03
CA LEU A 7 -8.77 9.58 -0.06
C LEU A 7 -9.55 10.39 -1.10
N ILE A 8 -10.72 9.89 -1.54
CA ILE A 8 -11.58 10.60 -2.50
C ILE A 8 -12.01 11.97 -1.95
N GLU A 9 -12.40 12.04 -0.68
CA GLU A 9 -12.80 13.30 -0.05
C GLU A 9 -11.65 14.30 0.09
N VAL A 10 -10.46 13.82 0.47
CA VAL A 10 -9.25 14.66 0.59
C VAL A 10 -8.80 15.15 -0.79
N ALA A 11 -8.81 14.28 -1.80
CA ALA A 11 -8.46 14.66 -3.17
C ALA A 11 -9.42 15.74 -3.71
N LYS A 12 -10.72 15.60 -3.45
CA LYS A 12 -11.71 16.62 -3.81
C LYS A 12 -11.43 17.95 -3.13
N ALA A 13 -11.13 17.95 -1.84
CA ALA A 13 -10.80 19.17 -1.11
C ALA A 13 -9.50 19.83 -1.62
N ARG A 14 -8.48 19.02 -1.98
CA ARG A 14 -7.25 19.50 -2.64
C ARG A 14 -7.58 20.20 -3.96
N ASP A 15 -8.42 19.62 -4.80
CA ASP A 15 -8.78 20.16 -6.11
C ASP A 15 -9.59 21.46 -5.97
N GLU A 16 -10.44 21.57 -4.97
CA GLU A 16 -11.15 22.79 -4.62
C GLU A 16 -10.17 23.88 -4.19
N TYR A 17 -9.26 23.57 -3.29
CA TYR A 17 -8.22 24.48 -2.82
C TYR A 17 -7.32 24.96 -3.96
N PHE A 18 -6.92 24.05 -4.85
CA PHE A 18 -6.11 24.40 -6.03
C PHE A 18 -6.85 25.37 -6.97
N ARG A 19 -8.15 25.16 -7.20
CA ARG A 19 -8.97 26.07 -8.03
C ARG A 19 -9.11 27.48 -7.42
N GLU A 20 -9.17 27.56 -6.09
CA GLU A 20 -9.33 28.83 -5.37
C GLU A 20 -8.00 29.60 -5.25
N THR A 21 -6.90 28.92 -5.04
CA THR A 21 -5.63 29.54 -4.65
C THR A 21 -4.53 29.46 -5.73
N GLY A 22 -4.65 28.53 -6.70
CA GLY A 22 -3.58 28.19 -7.63
C GLY A 22 -2.46 27.36 -7.00
N VAL A 23 -2.56 26.96 -5.74
CA VAL A 23 -1.55 26.18 -5.02
C VAL A 23 -1.93 24.71 -5.00
N TYR A 24 -1.14 23.86 -5.68
CA TYR A 24 -1.34 22.42 -5.66
C TYR A 24 -0.65 21.78 -4.45
N VAL A 25 -1.41 21.03 -3.65
CA VAL A 25 -0.90 20.30 -2.48
C VAL A 25 -0.99 18.80 -2.76
N PRO A 26 0.15 18.09 -2.95
CA PRO A 26 0.13 16.66 -3.24
C PRO A 26 -0.46 15.84 -2.07
N VAL A 27 -1.24 14.81 -2.41
CA VAL A 27 -1.89 13.91 -1.46
C VAL A 27 -1.17 12.57 -1.44
N CYS A 28 -0.69 12.17 -0.26
CA CYS A 28 -0.15 10.85 0.01
C CYS A 28 -1.24 9.91 0.53
N SER A 29 -1.41 8.75 -0.09
CA SER A 29 -2.22 7.68 0.50
C SER A 29 -1.34 6.85 1.42
N ASP A 30 -1.54 6.97 2.73
CA ASP A 30 -0.81 6.23 3.77
C ASP A 30 -1.70 5.19 4.44
N GLY A 31 -1.21 3.97 4.49
CA GLY A 31 -1.86 2.84 5.13
C GLY A 31 -2.75 1.99 4.23
N GLY A 32 -2.96 0.73 4.64
CA GLY A 32 -3.88 -0.22 4.00
C GLY A 32 -3.44 -0.80 2.66
N THR A 33 -2.35 -0.36 2.06
CA THR A 33 -1.83 -0.87 0.78
C THR A 33 -1.07 -2.18 0.97
N VAL A 34 -1.65 -3.28 0.48
CA VAL A 34 -1.12 -4.64 0.62
C VAL A 34 -0.69 -5.22 -0.73
N TYR A 35 -1.43 -4.94 -1.79
CA TYR A 35 -1.25 -5.50 -3.13
C TYR A 35 -0.96 -4.41 -4.17
N ASP A 36 -0.34 -4.78 -5.28
CA ASP A 36 0.02 -3.84 -6.36
C ASP A 36 -1.21 -3.09 -6.91
N HIS A 37 -2.36 -3.76 -7.01
CA HIS A 37 -3.60 -3.14 -7.48
C HIS A 37 -4.16 -2.08 -6.51
N HIS A 38 -3.85 -2.16 -5.21
CA HIS A 38 -4.21 -1.08 -4.28
C HIS A 38 -3.49 0.23 -4.60
N ILE A 39 -2.25 0.15 -5.14
CA ILE A 39 -1.50 1.32 -5.60
C ILE A 39 -2.25 1.99 -6.75
N THR A 40 -2.63 1.24 -7.77
CA THR A 40 -3.34 1.79 -8.93
C THR A 40 -4.70 2.36 -8.52
N LEU A 41 -5.44 1.68 -7.64
CA LEU A 41 -6.70 2.18 -7.11
C LEU A 41 -6.52 3.50 -6.35
N ALA A 42 -5.51 3.61 -5.48
CA ALA A 42 -5.25 4.83 -4.72
C ALA A 42 -4.88 6.00 -5.66
N LEU A 43 -4.04 5.76 -6.68
CA LEU A 43 -3.73 6.76 -7.69
C LEU A 43 -4.99 7.21 -8.46
N ALA A 44 -5.84 6.27 -8.88
CA ALA A 44 -7.10 6.58 -9.57
C ALA A 44 -8.11 7.33 -8.68
N MET A 45 -8.02 7.17 -7.35
CA MET A 45 -8.86 7.89 -6.37
C MET A 45 -8.32 9.28 -6.01
N GLY A 46 -7.20 9.71 -6.60
CA GLY A 46 -6.67 11.05 -6.43
C GLY A 46 -5.40 11.17 -5.57
N ALA A 47 -4.77 10.05 -5.17
CA ALA A 47 -3.43 10.12 -4.58
C ALA A 47 -2.39 10.49 -5.65
N ASP A 48 -1.41 11.29 -5.24
CA ASP A 48 -0.25 11.63 -6.07
C ASP A 48 0.89 10.63 -5.84
N PHE A 49 0.99 10.08 -4.63
CA PHE A 49 1.96 9.07 -4.24
C PHE A 49 1.45 8.23 -3.05
N ILE A 50 2.17 7.15 -2.74
CA ILE A 50 1.73 6.13 -1.78
C ILE A 50 2.80 5.89 -0.72
N MET A 51 2.40 5.80 0.55
CA MET A 51 3.26 5.36 1.65
C MET A 51 3.16 3.85 1.82
N LEU A 52 4.30 3.15 1.78
CA LEU A 52 4.37 1.68 1.73
C LEU A 52 5.32 1.12 2.80
N GLY A 53 4.91 1.05 4.07
CA GLY A 53 5.74 0.51 5.14
C GLY A 53 6.01 -0.99 5.00
N ARG A 54 4.95 -1.81 5.05
CA ARG A 54 5.04 -3.27 4.95
C ARG A 54 5.68 -3.76 3.65
N TYR A 55 5.42 -3.09 2.54
CA TYR A 55 5.97 -3.45 1.23
C TYR A 55 7.49 -3.39 1.24
N PHE A 56 8.07 -2.26 1.71
CA PHE A 56 9.52 -2.07 1.74
C PHE A 56 10.22 -2.88 2.84
N ALA A 57 9.54 -3.23 3.93
CA ALA A 57 10.12 -4.06 4.99
C ALA A 57 10.49 -5.48 4.54
N ARG A 58 10.01 -5.94 3.39
CA ARG A 58 10.20 -7.30 2.87
C ARG A 58 11.53 -7.54 2.17
N PHE A 59 12.27 -6.49 1.84
CA PHE A 59 13.42 -6.56 0.93
C PHE A 59 14.76 -6.67 1.66
N ASP A 60 15.78 -7.10 0.93
CA ASP A 60 17.14 -7.24 1.45
C ASP A 60 17.68 -5.92 1.99
N GLU A 61 17.37 -4.81 1.33
CA GLU A 61 17.86 -3.47 1.68
C GLU A 61 17.19 -2.88 2.92
N ALA A 62 16.08 -3.45 3.38
CA ALA A 62 15.48 -3.01 4.64
C ALA A 62 16.34 -3.45 5.83
N PRO A 63 16.60 -2.58 6.83
CA PRO A 63 17.54 -2.85 7.92
C PRO A 63 17.04 -3.84 8.99
N ASN A 64 15.82 -4.32 8.88
CA ASN A 64 15.20 -5.31 9.75
C ASN A 64 15.81 -6.72 9.54
N ASN A 65 15.77 -7.56 10.57
CA ASN A 65 16.34 -8.89 10.52
C ASN A 65 15.55 -9.83 9.59
N LYS A 66 16.31 -10.69 8.87
CA LYS A 66 15.76 -11.83 8.16
C LYS A 66 15.80 -13.05 9.10
N VAL A 67 14.67 -13.72 9.25
CA VAL A 67 14.48 -14.86 10.15
C VAL A 67 13.79 -15.99 9.44
N VAL A 68 13.82 -17.19 10.04
CA VAL A 68 13.05 -18.35 9.54
C VAL A 68 11.92 -18.63 10.54
N VAL A 69 10.69 -18.58 10.06
CA VAL A 69 9.48 -18.87 10.83
C VAL A 69 8.70 -19.97 10.12
N ASN A 70 8.51 -21.10 10.79
CA ASN A 70 7.81 -22.27 10.23
C ASN A 70 8.40 -22.73 8.87
N GLY A 71 9.73 -22.70 8.73
CA GLY A 71 10.44 -23.09 7.51
C GLY A 71 10.42 -22.06 6.37
N GLN A 72 9.81 -20.90 6.56
CA GLN A 72 9.76 -19.82 5.57
C GLN A 72 10.66 -18.65 5.96
N HIS A 73 11.32 -18.05 4.97
CA HIS A 73 12.08 -16.83 5.18
C HIS A 73 11.12 -15.65 5.36
N MET A 74 11.30 -14.95 6.46
CA MET A 74 10.52 -13.78 6.86
C MET A 74 11.45 -12.63 7.21
N LYS A 75 10.93 -11.41 7.21
CA LYS A 75 11.58 -10.22 7.78
C LYS A 75 10.77 -9.74 8.97
N GLU A 76 11.43 -9.29 10.02
CA GLU A 76 10.75 -8.64 11.14
C GLU A 76 10.10 -7.34 10.68
N TYR A 77 8.93 -7.02 11.19
CA TYR A 77 8.20 -5.79 10.87
C TYR A 77 7.49 -5.23 12.09
N TRP A 78 7.77 -3.98 12.41
CA TRP A 78 7.12 -3.27 13.50
C TRP A 78 6.74 -1.85 13.07
N GLY A 79 5.55 -1.42 13.48
CA GLY A 79 5.07 -0.05 13.23
C GLY A 79 5.69 0.96 14.21
N GLU A 80 5.69 2.22 13.84
CA GLU A 80 6.22 3.32 14.67
C GLU A 80 5.50 3.45 16.02
N GLY A 81 4.22 3.11 16.11
CA GLY A 81 3.43 3.08 17.33
C GLY A 81 3.64 1.84 18.21
N SER A 82 4.52 0.89 17.82
CA SER A 82 4.79 -0.31 18.60
C SER A 82 5.70 -0.01 19.79
N SER A 83 5.63 -0.84 20.84
CA SER A 83 6.54 -0.77 21.99
C SER A 83 8.01 -0.94 21.58
N ARG A 84 8.28 -1.73 20.55
CA ARG A 84 9.64 -1.93 20.01
C ARG A 84 10.20 -0.64 19.40
N ALA A 85 9.43 0.09 18.58
CA ALA A 85 9.87 1.34 17.98
C ALA A 85 10.14 2.43 19.04
N ARG A 86 9.32 2.48 20.09
CA ARG A 86 9.49 3.44 21.20
C ARG A 86 10.77 3.20 22.00
N ASN A 87 11.15 1.95 22.19
CA ASN A 87 12.36 1.58 22.95
C ASN A 87 13.66 1.92 22.18
N TRP A 88 13.58 2.21 20.89
CA TRP A 88 14.72 2.58 20.05
C TRP A 88 15.05 4.08 20.09
N GLN A 89 14.39 4.88 20.92
CA GLN A 89 14.63 6.32 21.12
C GLN A 89 14.73 7.13 19.82
N ARG A 90 14.03 6.71 18.77
CA ARG A 90 14.14 7.31 17.45
C ARG A 90 13.67 8.76 17.40
N TYR A 91 12.81 9.15 18.34
CA TYR A 91 12.32 10.51 18.55
C TYR A 91 12.57 10.95 20.00
N ASP A 92 13.81 11.25 20.32
CA ASP A 92 14.11 11.95 21.58
C ASP A 92 13.74 13.44 21.43
N LEU A 93 12.46 13.70 21.52
CA LEU A 93 11.90 15.06 21.56
C LEU A 93 12.06 15.67 22.95
N GLY A 94 13.26 15.62 23.51
CA GLY A 94 13.73 16.29 24.72
C GLY A 94 12.64 16.77 25.67
N GLY A 95 12.19 15.93 26.57
CA GLY A 95 11.34 16.37 27.66
C GLY A 95 9.97 15.73 27.76
N SER A 96 9.83 15.01 28.82
CA SER A 96 8.63 14.41 29.40
C SER A 96 8.41 12.94 29.06
N LYS A 97 8.77 12.10 30.03
CA LYS A 97 8.43 10.66 30.11
C LYS A 97 6.92 10.37 30.27
N LYS A 98 6.06 11.17 29.69
CA LYS A 98 4.63 10.82 29.56
C LYS A 98 4.49 10.00 28.27
N GLY A 99 4.84 8.71 28.37
CA GLY A 99 4.58 7.77 27.32
C GLY A 99 3.10 7.73 26.98
N MET A 100 2.77 7.63 25.68
CA MET A 100 1.42 7.26 25.28
C MET A 100 1.00 5.99 26.04
N THR A 101 -0.21 5.99 26.57
CA THR A 101 -0.71 4.94 27.44
C THR A 101 -1.16 3.69 26.72
N PHE A 102 -1.07 3.65 25.38
CA PHE A 102 -1.50 2.51 24.57
C PHE A 102 -0.57 2.30 23.36
N GLU A 103 -0.54 1.08 22.89
CA GLU A 103 0.24 0.64 21.74
C GLU A 103 -0.63 0.69 20.47
N GLU A 104 -0.18 1.42 19.45
CA GLU A 104 -0.90 1.55 18.18
C GLU A 104 -0.25 0.75 17.04
N GLY A 105 0.96 0.25 17.26
CA GLY A 105 1.72 -0.50 16.26
C GLY A 105 1.80 -2.00 16.59
N VAL A 106 1.95 -2.81 15.55
CA VAL A 106 2.17 -4.25 15.68
C VAL A 106 3.65 -4.59 15.57
N ASP A 107 4.11 -5.61 16.34
CA ASP A 107 5.37 -6.30 16.12
C ASP A 107 5.05 -7.65 15.47
N SER A 108 5.55 -7.87 14.26
CA SER A 108 5.10 -8.96 13.39
C SER A 108 6.19 -9.39 12.41
N TYR A 109 5.85 -10.31 11.54
CA TYR A 109 6.69 -10.75 10.44
C TYR A 109 6.01 -10.50 9.09
N VAL A 110 6.83 -10.19 8.08
CA VAL A 110 6.39 -10.09 6.68
C VAL A 110 7.15 -11.11 5.83
N PRO A 111 6.54 -11.70 4.80
CA PRO A 111 7.25 -12.61 3.90
C PRO A 111 8.43 -11.92 3.23
N TYR A 112 9.61 -12.53 3.30
CA TYR A 112 10.79 -12.06 2.59
C TYR A 112 10.58 -12.14 1.07
N ALA A 113 11.01 -11.13 0.35
CA ALA A 113 10.77 -11.01 -1.09
C ALA A 113 12.03 -10.78 -1.95
N GLY A 114 13.22 -10.85 -1.36
CA GLY A 114 14.48 -10.67 -2.10
C GLY A 114 14.85 -9.20 -2.35
N PRO A 115 15.57 -8.90 -3.43
CA PRO A 115 16.05 -7.55 -3.74
C PRO A 115 14.92 -6.55 -4.02
N LEU A 116 15.10 -5.32 -3.54
CA LEU A 116 14.16 -4.21 -3.74
C LEU A 116 13.93 -3.93 -5.23
N LYS A 117 15.01 -3.81 -5.98
CA LYS A 117 14.98 -3.37 -7.38
C LYS A 117 14.02 -4.21 -8.22
N ASP A 118 14.18 -5.52 -8.19
CA ASP A 118 13.40 -6.43 -9.04
C ASP A 118 11.91 -6.41 -8.68
N ASN A 119 11.61 -6.29 -7.39
CA ASN A 119 10.24 -6.22 -6.90
C ASN A 119 9.57 -4.88 -7.24
N VAL A 120 10.28 -3.76 -7.13
CA VAL A 120 9.77 -2.44 -7.51
C VAL A 120 9.55 -2.36 -9.01
N ASP A 121 10.49 -2.84 -9.81
CA ASP A 121 10.35 -2.86 -11.28
C ASP A 121 9.12 -3.67 -11.71
N LEU A 122 8.88 -4.83 -11.06
CA LEU A 122 7.69 -5.64 -11.30
C LEU A 122 6.40 -4.90 -10.90
N THR A 123 6.38 -4.30 -9.73
CA THR A 123 5.22 -3.52 -9.25
C THR A 123 4.91 -2.34 -10.18
N LEU A 124 5.94 -1.58 -10.57
CA LEU A 124 5.77 -0.46 -11.52
C LEU A 124 5.28 -0.94 -12.88
N SER A 125 5.75 -2.09 -13.36
CA SER A 125 5.27 -2.69 -14.59
C SER A 125 3.78 -3.00 -14.56
N LYS A 126 3.28 -3.57 -13.45
CA LYS A 126 1.85 -3.83 -13.24
C LYS A 126 1.01 -2.56 -13.17
N VAL A 127 1.49 -1.54 -12.45
CA VAL A 127 0.84 -0.23 -12.38
C VAL A 127 0.74 0.39 -13.76
N ARG A 128 1.83 0.44 -14.52
CA ARG A 128 1.87 0.96 -15.90
C ARG A 128 0.95 0.20 -16.82
N SER A 129 0.90 -1.13 -16.72
CA SER A 129 -0.02 -1.97 -17.50
C SER A 129 -1.48 -1.58 -17.26
N THR A 130 -1.86 -1.37 -15.99
CA THR A 130 -3.23 -0.94 -15.66
C THR A 130 -3.50 0.48 -16.16
N MET A 131 -2.54 1.39 -16.07
CA MET A 131 -2.66 2.75 -16.63
C MET A 131 -2.88 2.69 -18.14
N CYS A 132 -2.11 1.87 -18.86
CA CYS A 132 -2.31 1.65 -20.31
C CYS A 132 -3.71 1.13 -20.63
N ASN A 133 -4.23 0.18 -19.85
CA ASN A 133 -5.59 -0.34 -20.02
C ASN A 133 -6.66 0.74 -19.81
N CYS A 134 -6.39 1.75 -18.97
CA CYS A 134 -7.23 2.93 -18.78
C CYS A 134 -6.98 4.03 -19.85
N GLY A 135 -6.06 3.83 -20.79
CA GLY A 135 -5.67 4.83 -21.77
C GLY A 135 -4.94 6.04 -21.19
N ALA A 136 -4.25 5.85 -20.05
CA ALA A 136 -3.54 6.90 -19.32
C ALA A 136 -2.03 6.72 -19.41
N LEU A 137 -1.31 7.79 -19.78
CA LEU A 137 0.15 7.83 -19.82
C LEU A 137 0.75 8.49 -18.57
N THR A 138 -0.04 9.28 -17.86
CA THR A 138 0.34 10.01 -16.65
C THR A 138 -0.65 9.76 -15.51
N ILE A 139 -0.22 10.04 -14.27
CA ILE A 139 -1.11 9.93 -13.09
C ILE A 139 -2.31 10.87 -13.21
N PRO A 140 -2.16 12.15 -13.59
CA PRO A 140 -3.32 13.02 -13.82
C PRO A 140 -4.30 12.48 -14.87
N GLU A 141 -3.79 11.90 -15.97
CA GLU A 141 -4.67 11.26 -16.96
C GLU A 141 -5.39 10.04 -16.39
N LEU A 142 -4.73 9.26 -15.51
CA LEU A 142 -5.39 8.14 -14.84
C LEU A 142 -6.52 8.65 -13.93
N GLN A 143 -6.29 9.71 -13.18
CA GLN A 143 -7.29 10.34 -12.31
C GLN A 143 -8.50 10.86 -13.09
N ASP A 144 -8.29 11.41 -14.26
CA ASP A 144 -9.33 11.92 -15.14
C ASP A 144 -10.14 10.80 -15.85
N LYS A 145 -9.44 9.79 -16.37
CA LYS A 145 -10.03 8.76 -17.23
C LYS A 145 -10.56 7.55 -16.48
N ALA A 146 -10.00 7.21 -15.31
CA ALA A 146 -10.39 6.01 -14.58
C ALA A 146 -11.82 6.10 -14.04
N LYS A 147 -12.60 5.06 -14.30
CA LYS A 147 -13.95 4.91 -13.75
C LYS A 147 -13.97 3.74 -12.78
N LEU A 148 -14.16 4.07 -11.50
CA LEU A 148 -14.26 3.07 -10.45
C LEU A 148 -15.68 2.51 -10.39
N THR A 149 -15.78 1.18 -10.37
CA THR A 149 -17.06 0.48 -10.28
C THR A 149 -17.04 -0.47 -9.09
N VAL A 150 -18.08 -0.45 -8.29
CA VAL A 150 -18.28 -1.45 -7.24
C VAL A 150 -18.78 -2.73 -7.87
N ILE A 151 -18.10 -3.82 -7.61
CA ILE A 151 -18.45 -5.14 -8.13
C ILE A 151 -18.87 -6.10 -7.01
N SER A 152 -19.66 -7.10 -7.33
CA SER A 152 -20.04 -8.14 -6.38
C SER A 152 -18.96 -9.20 -6.23
N SER A 153 -19.06 -10.03 -5.19
CA SER A 153 -18.18 -11.20 -5.03
C SER A 153 -18.31 -12.18 -6.20
N THR A 154 -19.49 -12.32 -6.78
CA THR A 154 -19.72 -13.13 -7.96
C THR A 154 -18.94 -12.61 -9.17
N SER A 155 -18.93 -11.29 -9.40
CA SER A 155 -18.14 -10.67 -10.47
C SER A 155 -16.63 -10.88 -10.30
N ILE A 156 -16.15 -10.97 -9.07
CA ILE A 156 -14.72 -11.30 -8.80
C ILE A 156 -14.41 -12.73 -9.23
N VAL A 157 -15.30 -13.67 -8.94
CA VAL A 157 -15.14 -15.07 -9.36
C VAL A 157 -15.21 -15.19 -10.87
N GLU A 158 -16.20 -14.55 -11.50
CA GLU A 158 -16.39 -14.54 -12.97
C GLU A 158 -15.21 -13.89 -13.72
N GLY A 159 -14.52 -12.92 -13.11
CA GLY A 159 -13.32 -12.30 -13.69
C GLY A 159 -12.04 -13.14 -13.54
N GLY A 160 -12.11 -14.27 -12.84
CA GLY A 160 -11.00 -15.18 -12.61
C GLY A 160 -10.79 -16.21 -13.73
N ALA A 161 -9.84 -17.09 -13.53
CA ALA A 161 -9.62 -18.24 -14.41
C ALA A 161 -10.69 -19.31 -14.15
N HIS A 162 -11.40 -19.70 -15.23
CA HIS A 162 -12.45 -20.71 -15.18
C HIS A 162 -11.99 -22.03 -15.80
N ASP A 163 -12.47 -23.14 -15.27
CA ASP A 163 -12.30 -24.50 -15.82
C ASP A 163 -10.84 -24.88 -16.13
N VAL A 164 -9.88 -24.31 -15.38
CA VAL A 164 -8.47 -24.62 -15.51
C VAL A 164 -7.82 -24.90 -14.16
N LEU A 165 -6.86 -25.80 -14.15
CA LEU A 165 -5.98 -26.02 -13.02
C LEU A 165 -4.73 -25.14 -13.19
N LEU A 166 -4.56 -24.14 -12.31
CA LEU A 166 -3.38 -23.30 -12.33
C LEU A 166 -2.14 -24.11 -11.93
N LYS A 167 -1.08 -24.08 -12.77
CA LYS A 167 0.19 -24.78 -12.51
C LYS A 167 0.93 -24.21 -11.32
N ASP A 168 0.89 -22.88 -11.16
CA ASP A 168 1.48 -22.18 -10.04
C ASP A 168 0.37 -21.56 -9.18
N LYS A 169 0.21 -22.11 -8.00
CA LYS A 169 -0.50 -21.40 -6.92
C LYS A 169 0.46 -20.33 -6.35
N THR A 170 0.71 -19.27 -7.09
CA THR A 170 1.01 -18.01 -6.42
C THR A 170 -0.25 -17.72 -5.61
N PRO A 171 -0.21 -17.71 -4.27
CA PRO A 171 -1.42 -17.54 -3.51
C PRO A 171 -1.94 -16.13 -3.76
N PHE A 172 -2.85 -15.99 -4.69
CA PHE A 172 -3.89 -14.97 -4.58
C PHE A 172 -4.67 -15.38 -3.35
N VAL A 173 -4.26 -14.86 -2.21
CA VAL A 173 -4.91 -15.13 -0.94
C VAL A 173 -6.29 -14.52 -0.99
N SER A 174 -7.23 -15.30 -1.48
CA SER A 174 -8.61 -15.15 -1.06
C SER A 174 -8.73 -15.76 0.33
N ASN A 175 -8.30 -15.07 1.35
CA ASN A 175 -8.72 -15.35 2.72
C ASN A 175 -9.86 -14.40 3.05
N THR A 176 -11.04 -14.74 2.56
CA THR A 176 -12.29 -14.47 3.26
C THR A 176 -12.28 -15.26 4.57
N ARG A 177 -12.07 -14.59 5.67
CA ARG A 177 -12.70 -14.83 6.96
C ARG A 177 -13.11 -13.50 7.56
#